data_64b99c9c7a6f253673a02061109689b4
#
_entry.id   64b99c9c7a6f253673a02061109689b4
#
_cell.length_a   1.000
_cell.length_b   1.000
_cell.length_c   1.000
_cell.angle_alpha   90.00
_cell.angle_beta   90.00
_cell.angle_gamma   90.00
#
_symmetry.space_group_name_H-M   'P 1'
#
loop_
_entity.id
_entity.type
_entity.pdbx_description
1 polymer ?
#
loop_
_entity_poly.entity_id
_entity_poly.type
_entity_poly.pdbx_seq_one_letter_code
_entity_poly.pdbx_strand_id
1 'polypeptide(L)'
;MPEETLFRLRVRYVETGRLRYLSHLELLRAVERTVRRSGVPYAVTQGFSPRIKAAYGPALPVGVASRDEWFDLWLRAYRPAGEYLAALRSAAPDDLAPQEAAFVDLRAASLSAALTLSTWEIELAPRDEGDPGAWAALGPDALSAAFDAVLGEEGLTYLRDGKPKRVPLAGKIARAPRLTPLEGGRCGARCVVTTRSSNEGALRPDVLMGAVEGRLAETFAEEGGRRGTGGGRDVSCKRCLRTSIVRLAQYTEGEDGQWVRPI
;
A
#
# COMPACT_ATOMS: atom_id res chain seq x y z
N MET A 1 -1.45 -6.03 -42.99
CA MET A 1 -0.25 -5.67 -42.22
C MET A 1 0.12 -6.88 -41.38
N PRO A 2 1.36 -7.38 -41.39
CA PRO A 2 1.73 -8.47 -40.51
C PRO A 2 1.47 -8.01 -39.06
N GLU A 3 0.88 -8.89 -38.25
CA GLU A 3 0.63 -8.64 -36.84
C GLU A 3 1.98 -8.49 -36.14
N GLU A 4 2.20 -7.35 -35.47
CA GLU A 4 3.46 -7.06 -34.80
C GLU A 4 3.63 -8.02 -33.62
N THR A 5 4.69 -8.82 -33.60
CA THR A 5 4.99 -9.71 -32.49
C THR A 5 5.35 -8.88 -31.25
N LEU A 6 4.57 -8.98 -30.19
CA LEU A 6 4.80 -8.27 -28.94
C LEU A 6 5.21 -9.25 -27.85
N PHE A 7 5.98 -8.74 -26.88
CA PHE A 7 6.43 -9.45 -25.69
C PHE A 7 5.97 -8.67 -24.45
N ARG A 8 5.33 -9.33 -23.49
CA ARG A 8 4.84 -8.69 -22.26
C ARG A 8 5.83 -8.92 -21.13
N LEU A 9 6.55 -7.87 -20.77
CA LEU A 9 7.50 -7.85 -19.67
C LEU A 9 6.78 -7.34 -18.42
N ARG A 10 6.75 -8.12 -17.35
CA ARG A 10 6.27 -7.73 -16.03
C ARG A 10 7.45 -7.26 -15.19
N VAL A 11 7.31 -6.11 -14.57
CA VAL A 11 8.37 -5.46 -13.81
C VAL A 11 7.89 -5.13 -12.41
N ARG A 12 8.64 -5.55 -11.41
CA ARG A 12 8.49 -5.12 -10.02
C ARG A 12 9.37 -3.91 -9.74
N TYR A 13 8.84 -2.93 -9.04
CA TYR A 13 9.56 -1.71 -8.66
C TYR A 13 9.20 -1.26 -7.24
N VAL A 14 9.98 -0.36 -6.69
CA VAL A 14 9.70 0.29 -5.41
C VAL A 14 9.10 1.68 -5.62
N GLU A 15 8.31 2.15 -4.66
CA GLU A 15 7.84 3.53 -4.57
C GLU A 15 8.13 4.04 -3.15
N THR A 16 9.20 4.79 -3.01
CA THR A 16 9.74 5.20 -1.70
C THR A 16 10.04 6.69 -1.65
N GLY A 17 10.69 7.13 -0.60
CA GLY A 17 11.20 8.48 -0.44
C GLY A 17 10.14 9.56 -0.70
N ARG A 18 10.46 10.52 -1.55
CA ARG A 18 9.54 11.60 -1.91
C ARG A 18 8.50 11.20 -2.95
N LEU A 19 8.74 10.13 -3.72
CA LEU A 19 7.81 9.71 -4.78
C LEU A 19 6.50 9.16 -4.23
N ARG A 20 6.47 8.66 -2.98
CA ARG A 20 5.25 8.24 -2.30
C ARG A 20 4.17 9.36 -2.16
N TYR A 21 4.55 10.60 -2.36
CA TYR A 21 3.62 11.74 -2.30
C TYR A 21 3.07 12.13 -3.68
N LEU A 22 3.46 11.44 -4.73
CA LEU A 22 2.90 11.64 -6.07
C LEU A 22 1.46 11.13 -6.12
N SER A 23 0.64 11.81 -6.88
CA SER A 23 -0.64 11.24 -7.31
C SER A 23 -0.40 10.06 -8.26
N HIS A 24 -1.38 9.17 -8.37
CA HIS A 24 -1.28 8.02 -9.27
C HIS A 24 -0.90 8.43 -10.71
N LEU A 25 -1.50 9.50 -11.25
CA LEU A 25 -1.17 9.97 -12.60
C LEU A 25 0.26 10.49 -12.74
N GLU A 26 0.79 11.15 -11.72
CA GLU A 26 2.19 11.61 -11.71
C GLU A 26 3.15 10.44 -11.63
N LEU A 27 2.82 9.42 -10.83
CA LEU A 27 3.58 8.17 -10.77
C LEU A 27 3.62 7.48 -12.14
N LEU A 28 2.47 7.29 -12.81
CA LEU A 28 2.43 6.72 -14.15
C LEU A 28 3.32 7.48 -15.13
N ARG A 29 3.29 8.81 -15.09
CA ARG A 29 4.18 9.67 -15.90
C ARG A 29 5.65 9.50 -15.54
N ALA A 30 5.98 9.25 -14.26
CA ALA A 30 7.35 8.99 -13.83
C ALA A 30 7.87 7.65 -14.38
N VAL A 31 7.05 6.59 -14.30
CA VAL A 31 7.35 5.28 -14.93
C VAL A 31 7.52 5.42 -16.44
N GLU A 32 6.60 6.09 -17.14
CA GLU A 32 6.70 6.32 -18.57
C GLU A 32 7.98 7.09 -18.96
N ARG A 33 8.39 8.10 -18.17
CA ARG A 33 9.66 8.81 -18.40
C ARG A 33 10.86 7.89 -18.23
N THR A 34 10.83 6.99 -17.24
CA THR A 34 11.86 5.97 -17.02
C THR A 34 11.96 5.05 -18.25
N VAL A 35 10.82 4.52 -18.74
CA VAL A 35 10.75 3.67 -19.92
C VAL A 35 11.33 4.38 -21.16
N ARG A 36 10.98 5.64 -21.39
CA ARG A 36 11.52 6.40 -22.53
C ARG A 36 13.03 6.61 -22.42
N ARG A 37 13.54 6.94 -21.25
CA ARG A 37 14.98 7.18 -21.02
C ARG A 37 15.81 5.90 -21.11
N SER A 38 15.23 4.76 -20.78
CA SER A 38 15.93 3.47 -20.81
C SER A 38 16.27 2.98 -22.23
N GLY A 39 15.63 3.55 -23.27
CA GLY A 39 15.83 3.15 -24.65
C GLY A 39 15.29 1.74 -24.99
N VAL A 40 14.50 1.12 -24.12
CA VAL A 40 13.87 -0.17 -24.42
C VAL A 40 12.85 -0.04 -25.57
N PRO A 41 12.71 -1.05 -26.46
CA PRO A 41 11.85 -0.99 -27.64
C PRO A 41 10.38 -1.21 -27.25
N TYR A 42 9.78 -0.24 -26.54
CA TYR A 42 8.38 -0.35 -26.12
C TYR A 42 7.39 -0.21 -27.26
N ALA A 43 6.24 -0.89 -27.15
CA ALA A 43 5.10 -0.71 -28.02
C ALA A 43 4.26 0.50 -27.58
N VAL A 44 3.51 1.07 -28.51
CA VAL A 44 2.56 2.16 -28.25
C VAL A 44 1.12 1.70 -28.51
N THR A 45 0.18 2.37 -27.85
CA THR A 45 -1.25 2.13 -28.08
C THR A 45 -1.66 2.66 -29.45
N GLN A 46 -2.68 2.03 -30.06
CA GLN A 46 -3.32 2.53 -31.26
C GLN A 46 -4.29 3.66 -30.91
N GLY A 47 -4.40 4.70 -31.73
CA GLY A 47 -5.34 5.79 -31.54
C GLY A 47 -4.74 7.17 -31.81
N PHE A 48 -5.55 8.23 -31.62
CA PHE A 48 -5.16 9.62 -31.91
C PHE A 48 -4.04 10.16 -31.01
N SER A 49 -3.88 9.61 -29.82
CA SER A 49 -2.83 10.01 -28.86
C SER A 49 -2.05 8.79 -28.41
N PRO A 50 -1.08 8.31 -29.20
CA PRO A 50 -0.30 7.12 -28.88
C PRO A 50 0.44 7.30 -27.54
N ARG A 51 0.28 6.33 -26.64
CA ARG A 51 0.99 6.26 -25.36
C ARG A 51 1.79 4.96 -25.28
N ILE A 52 2.75 4.90 -24.38
CA ILE A 52 3.43 3.64 -24.05
C ILE A 52 2.37 2.60 -23.70
N LYS A 53 2.43 1.43 -24.35
CA LYS A 53 1.53 0.31 -24.03
C LYS A 53 2.01 -0.33 -22.74
N ALA A 54 1.42 0.10 -21.62
CA ALA A 54 1.71 -0.37 -20.27
C ALA A 54 0.42 -0.58 -19.50
N ALA A 55 0.44 -1.50 -18.51
CA ALA A 55 -0.62 -1.71 -17.54
C ALA A 55 -0.02 -1.74 -16.14
N TYR A 56 -0.77 -1.27 -15.16
CA TYR A 56 -0.29 -1.08 -13.80
C TYR A 56 -1.09 -1.90 -12.81
N GLY A 57 -0.47 -2.21 -11.69
CA GLY A 57 -1.13 -2.81 -10.53
C GLY A 57 -2.13 -1.87 -9.83
N PRO A 58 -2.73 -2.32 -8.73
CA PRO A 58 -3.63 -1.49 -7.92
C PRO A 58 -2.92 -0.26 -7.38
N ALA A 59 -3.56 0.92 -7.52
CA ALA A 59 -3.01 2.18 -7.08
C ALA A 59 -2.62 2.19 -5.59
N LEU A 60 -1.49 2.83 -5.28
CA LEU A 60 -1.04 3.07 -3.92
C LEU A 60 -1.69 4.38 -3.40
N PRO A 61 -2.16 4.43 -2.14
CA PRO A 61 -2.61 5.69 -1.54
C PRO A 61 -1.46 6.69 -1.40
N VAL A 62 -1.73 7.97 -1.66
CA VAL A 62 -0.72 9.04 -1.51
C VAL A 62 -0.17 9.07 -0.08
N GLY A 63 1.14 9.17 0.06
CA GLY A 63 1.86 9.17 1.34
C GLY A 63 2.26 7.79 1.83
N VAL A 64 1.76 6.72 1.21
CA VAL A 64 2.15 5.33 1.51
C VAL A 64 3.36 4.97 0.65
N ALA A 65 4.35 4.31 1.24
CA ALA A 65 5.49 3.75 0.49
C ALA A 65 5.20 2.31 0.05
N SER A 66 5.95 1.84 -0.94
CA SER A 66 5.86 0.43 -1.37
C SER A 66 7.22 -0.15 -1.75
N ARG A 67 7.41 -1.42 -1.42
CA ARG A 67 8.53 -2.25 -1.85
C ARG A 67 8.14 -3.21 -2.97
N ASP A 68 6.87 -3.18 -3.39
CA ASP A 68 6.30 -4.23 -4.26
C ASP A 68 5.18 -3.66 -5.16
N GLU A 69 5.54 -2.73 -6.04
CA GLU A 69 4.67 -2.25 -7.08
C GLU A 69 4.97 -2.95 -8.41
N TRP A 70 3.98 -3.03 -9.29
CA TRP A 70 4.05 -3.80 -10.50
C TRP A 70 3.52 -3.04 -11.70
N PHE A 71 4.22 -3.16 -12.85
CA PHE A 71 3.67 -2.79 -14.15
C PHE A 71 4.04 -3.81 -15.22
N ASP A 72 3.19 -3.91 -16.23
CA ASP A 72 3.45 -4.67 -17.45
C ASP A 72 3.79 -3.69 -18.57
N LEU A 73 4.81 -4.03 -19.34
CA LEU A 73 5.27 -3.26 -20.50
C LEU A 73 5.27 -4.15 -21.74
N TRP A 74 4.65 -3.70 -22.83
CA TRP A 74 4.72 -4.40 -24.11
C TRP A 74 5.91 -3.92 -24.90
N LEU A 75 6.74 -4.88 -25.34
CA LEU A 75 7.98 -4.68 -26.08
C LEU A 75 7.85 -5.20 -27.51
N ARG A 76 8.54 -4.58 -28.45
CA ARG A 76 8.59 -4.93 -29.89
C ARG A 76 9.74 -5.87 -30.25
N ALA A 77 10.67 -6.11 -29.34
CA ALA A 77 11.78 -7.03 -29.55
C ALA A 77 11.95 -7.91 -28.31
N TYR A 78 12.41 -9.12 -28.54
CA TYR A 78 12.82 -10.03 -27.47
C TYR A 78 14.31 -9.83 -27.16
N ARG A 79 14.61 -9.68 -25.86
CA ARG A 79 15.94 -9.82 -25.25
C ARG A 79 15.76 -10.45 -23.87
N PRO A 80 16.81 -11.00 -23.26
CA PRO A 80 16.72 -11.50 -21.87
C PRO A 80 16.13 -10.45 -20.93
N ALA A 81 15.21 -10.86 -20.03
CA ALA A 81 14.53 -9.94 -19.12
C ALA A 81 15.50 -9.14 -18.24
N GLY A 82 16.65 -9.74 -17.88
CA GLY A 82 17.71 -9.07 -17.14
C GLY A 82 18.34 -7.87 -17.84
N GLU A 83 18.45 -7.89 -19.18
CA GLU A 83 18.93 -6.74 -19.96
C GLU A 83 17.94 -5.57 -19.89
N TYR A 84 16.65 -5.85 -20.01
CA TYR A 84 15.60 -4.84 -19.87
C TYR A 84 15.53 -4.29 -18.45
N LEU A 85 15.66 -5.16 -17.44
CA LEU A 85 15.73 -4.75 -16.05
C LEU A 85 16.91 -3.79 -15.79
N ALA A 86 18.10 -4.14 -16.30
CA ALA A 86 19.29 -3.30 -16.16
C ALA A 86 19.11 -1.92 -16.82
N ALA A 87 18.56 -1.89 -18.04
CA ALA A 87 18.28 -0.65 -18.77
C ALA A 87 17.24 0.23 -18.05
N LEU A 88 16.16 -0.37 -17.57
CA LEU A 88 15.13 0.33 -16.82
C LEU A 88 15.68 0.88 -15.49
N ARG A 89 16.47 0.07 -14.78
CA ARG A 89 17.09 0.45 -13.50
C ARG A 89 18.06 1.61 -13.65
N SER A 90 18.89 1.62 -14.68
CA SER A 90 19.85 2.71 -14.94
C SER A 90 19.16 4.04 -15.27
N ALA A 91 17.93 4.01 -15.78
CA ALA A 91 17.14 5.18 -16.15
C ALA A 91 16.19 5.67 -15.03
N ALA A 92 15.95 4.84 -14.02
CA ALA A 92 15.04 5.15 -12.92
C ALA A 92 15.74 5.96 -11.80
N PRO A 93 15.03 6.82 -11.08
CA PRO A 93 15.51 7.30 -9.79
C PRO A 93 15.46 6.15 -8.76
N ASP A 94 16.31 6.23 -7.72
CA ASP A 94 16.39 5.20 -6.67
C ASP A 94 15.04 4.93 -5.99
N ASP A 95 14.26 5.98 -5.75
CA ASP A 95 12.93 5.90 -5.14
C ASP A 95 11.87 5.23 -6.04
N LEU A 96 12.19 4.93 -7.30
CA LEU A 96 11.33 4.25 -8.28
C LEU A 96 12.07 3.06 -8.94
N ALA A 97 13.10 2.53 -8.32
CA ALA A 97 13.99 1.57 -8.93
C ALA A 97 13.30 0.23 -9.24
N PRO A 98 13.35 -0.25 -10.50
CA PRO A 98 12.97 -1.61 -10.86
C PRO A 98 13.84 -2.63 -10.12
N GLN A 99 13.20 -3.69 -9.60
CA GLN A 99 13.86 -4.71 -8.76
C GLN A 99 13.94 -6.06 -9.45
N GLU A 100 12.93 -6.40 -10.23
CA GLU A 100 12.76 -7.72 -10.83
C GLU A 100 11.98 -7.59 -12.15
N ALA A 101 12.27 -8.44 -13.13
CA ALA A 101 11.53 -8.49 -14.38
C ALA A 101 11.48 -9.91 -14.94
N ALA A 102 10.34 -10.30 -15.47
CA ALA A 102 10.16 -11.54 -16.21
C ALA A 102 9.14 -11.36 -17.34
N PHE A 103 9.25 -12.18 -18.38
CA PHE A 103 8.21 -12.26 -19.39
C PHE A 103 7.04 -13.08 -18.88
N VAL A 104 5.84 -12.61 -19.19
CA VAL A 104 4.59 -13.29 -18.88
C VAL A 104 3.81 -13.52 -20.18
N ASP A 105 2.87 -14.45 -20.15
CA ASP A 105 1.99 -14.70 -21.30
C ASP A 105 1.25 -13.41 -21.68
N LEU A 106 1.10 -13.18 -22.99
CA LEU A 106 0.36 -12.02 -23.49
C LEU A 106 -1.10 -11.99 -23.01
N ARG A 107 -1.68 -13.18 -22.79
CA ARG A 107 -3.05 -13.39 -22.30
C ARG A 107 -3.15 -13.45 -20.77
N ALA A 108 -2.03 -13.36 -20.03
CA ALA A 108 -2.06 -13.33 -18.58
C ALA A 108 -3.03 -12.26 -18.07
N ALA A 109 -3.70 -12.52 -16.98
CA ALA A 109 -4.62 -11.56 -16.34
C ALA A 109 -3.96 -10.19 -16.13
N SER A 110 -4.75 -9.13 -16.17
CA SER A 110 -4.24 -7.80 -15.85
C SER A 110 -3.79 -7.74 -14.39
N LEU A 111 -2.73 -6.97 -14.11
CA LEU A 111 -2.21 -6.81 -12.75
C LEU A 111 -3.30 -6.31 -11.77
N SER A 112 -4.15 -5.40 -12.21
CA SER A 112 -5.24 -4.86 -11.37
C SER A 112 -6.30 -5.89 -11.02
N ALA A 113 -6.50 -6.92 -11.86
CA ALA A 113 -7.43 -8.02 -11.57
C ALA A 113 -6.76 -9.17 -10.80
N ALA A 114 -5.47 -9.43 -11.09
CA ALA A 114 -4.73 -10.53 -10.49
C ALA A 114 -4.28 -10.26 -9.05
N LEU A 115 -3.83 -9.03 -8.77
CA LEU A 115 -3.29 -8.66 -7.47
C LEU A 115 -4.42 -8.36 -6.47
N THR A 116 -4.90 -9.39 -5.82
CA THR A 116 -6.04 -9.33 -4.88
C THR A 116 -5.61 -9.21 -3.42
N LEU A 117 -4.35 -9.51 -3.09
CA LEU A 117 -3.83 -9.45 -1.73
C LEU A 117 -2.70 -8.44 -1.60
N SER A 118 -2.71 -7.67 -0.53
CA SER A 118 -1.63 -6.73 -0.17
C SER A 118 -1.24 -6.89 1.29
N THR A 119 0.05 -7.11 1.55
CA THR A 119 0.62 -7.11 2.90
C THR A 119 1.19 -5.73 3.21
N TRP A 120 0.78 -5.20 4.34
CA TRP A 120 1.15 -3.89 4.82
C TRP A 120 1.96 -3.99 6.10
N GLU A 121 3.00 -3.18 6.19
CA GLU A 121 3.68 -2.86 7.44
C GLU A 121 3.28 -1.45 7.84
N ILE A 122 2.86 -1.31 9.08
CA ILE A 122 2.39 -0.05 9.65
C ILE A 122 3.18 0.19 10.93
N GLU A 123 4.00 1.22 10.95
CA GLU A 123 4.64 1.68 12.18
C GLU A 123 3.76 2.71 12.87
N LEU A 124 3.49 2.46 14.13
CA LEU A 124 2.67 3.27 15.03
C LEU A 124 3.57 3.83 16.11
N ALA A 125 3.70 5.13 16.21
CA ALA A 125 4.49 5.79 17.25
C ALA A 125 3.70 6.97 17.84
N PRO A 126 3.94 7.34 19.11
CA PRO A 126 3.40 8.58 19.66
C PRO A 126 3.81 9.78 18.82
N ARG A 127 2.93 10.75 18.68
CA ARG A 127 3.27 11.99 17.97
C ARG A 127 4.27 12.83 18.74
N ASP A 128 4.13 12.85 20.03
CA ASP A 128 5.06 13.50 20.98
C ASP A 128 5.93 12.42 21.60
N GLU A 129 7.15 12.27 21.10
CA GLU A 129 8.14 11.32 21.61
C GLU A 129 8.66 11.75 23.00
N GLY A 130 8.40 12.99 23.42
CA GLY A 130 8.81 13.56 24.72
C GLY A 130 7.83 13.25 25.86
N ASP A 131 6.66 12.67 25.60
CA ASP A 131 5.70 12.29 26.64
C ASP A 131 5.64 10.76 26.84
N PRO A 132 6.44 10.21 27.80
CA PRO A 132 6.41 8.79 28.13
C PRO A 132 5.04 8.32 28.64
N GLY A 133 4.21 9.22 29.18
CA GLY A 133 2.87 8.93 29.65
C GLY A 133 1.90 8.63 28.51
N ALA A 134 2.07 9.30 27.36
CA ALA A 134 1.25 9.05 26.18
C ALA A 134 1.44 7.63 25.64
N TRP A 135 2.67 7.08 25.72
CA TRP A 135 2.92 5.69 25.29
C TRP A 135 2.54 4.66 26.35
N ALA A 136 2.71 4.96 27.65
CA ALA A 136 2.25 4.07 28.71
C ALA A 136 0.73 3.85 28.64
N ALA A 137 -0.01 4.88 28.19
CA ALA A 137 -1.44 4.79 27.92
C ALA A 137 -1.77 4.09 26.57
N LEU A 138 -0.82 4.08 25.60
CA LEU A 138 -0.93 3.47 24.28
C LEU A 138 -0.20 2.12 24.19
N GLY A 139 -0.08 1.39 25.29
CA GLY A 139 0.63 0.11 25.34
C GLY A 139 0.14 -0.90 24.30
N PRO A 140 0.94 -1.96 24.03
CA PRO A 140 0.59 -3.00 23.04
C PRO A 140 -0.80 -3.61 23.25
N ASP A 141 -1.23 -3.73 24.49
CA ASP A 141 -2.54 -4.30 24.85
C ASP A 141 -3.69 -3.38 24.44
N ALA A 142 -3.57 -2.07 24.63
CA ALA A 142 -4.56 -1.10 24.19
C ALA A 142 -4.68 -1.05 22.67
N LEU A 143 -3.54 -1.13 21.96
CA LEU A 143 -3.52 -1.23 20.50
C LEU A 143 -4.16 -2.54 20.03
N SER A 144 -3.84 -3.68 20.65
CA SER A 144 -4.46 -4.96 20.32
C SER A 144 -5.97 -4.92 20.51
N ALA A 145 -6.43 -4.43 21.66
CA ALA A 145 -7.85 -4.30 21.95
C ALA A 145 -8.59 -3.38 20.96
N ALA A 146 -7.95 -2.27 20.53
CA ALA A 146 -8.52 -1.37 19.55
C ALA A 146 -8.60 -2.03 18.16
N PHE A 147 -7.59 -2.79 17.75
CA PHE A 147 -7.65 -3.59 16.51
C PHE A 147 -8.75 -4.63 16.57
N ASP A 148 -8.85 -5.39 17.65
CA ASP A 148 -9.86 -6.43 17.83
C ASP A 148 -11.27 -5.84 17.79
N ALA A 149 -11.50 -4.71 18.44
CA ALA A 149 -12.77 -3.98 18.42
C ALA A 149 -13.14 -3.54 16.99
N VAL A 150 -12.18 -2.94 16.26
CA VAL A 150 -12.40 -2.50 14.87
C VAL A 150 -12.67 -3.68 13.94
N LEU A 151 -11.93 -4.78 14.09
CA LEU A 151 -12.10 -5.97 13.25
C LEU A 151 -13.38 -6.75 13.56
N GLY A 152 -13.99 -6.54 14.73
CA GLY A 152 -15.30 -7.08 15.12
C GLY A 152 -16.48 -6.32 14.50
N GLU A 153 -16.25 -5.18 13.84
CA GLU A 153 -17.30 -4.42 13.17
C GLU A 153 -17.70 -5.07 11.83
N GLU A 154 -18.95 -4.85 11.40
CA GLU A 154 -19.42 -5.28 10.08
C GLU A 154 -18.73 -4.52 8.93
N GLY A 155 -18.30 -3.27 9.17
CA GLY A 155 -17.67 -2.44 8.17
C GLY A 155 -17.31 -1.06 8.69
N LEU A 156 -16.37 -0.41 8.02
CA LEU A 156 -15.84 0.91 8.39
C LEU A 156 -16.44 2.00 7.52
N THR A 157 -16.85 3.11 8.16
CA THR A 157 -17.29 4.33 7.47
C THR A 157 -16.16 5.35 7.49
N TYR A 158 -15.84 5.92 6.34
CA TYR A 158 -14.81 6.94 6.18
C TYR A 158 -15.26 8.02 5.19
N LEU A 159 -14.65 9.20 5.24
CA LEU A 159 -14.93 10.27 4.29
C LEU A 159 -14.00 10.16 3.07
N ARG A 160 -14.60 10.21 1.88
CA ARG A 160 -13.86 10.33 0.62
C ARG A 160 -14.48 11.45 -0.21
N ASP A 161 -13.70 12.45 -0.54
CA ASP A 161 -14.15 13.65 -1.27
C ASP A 161 -15.35 14.33 -0.57
N GLY A 162 -15.30 14.39 0.78
CA GLY A 162 -16.38 14.95 1.61
C GLY A 162 -17.65 14.09 1.73
N LYS A 163 -17.67 12.91 1.11
CA LYS A 163 -18.83 11.99 1.13
C LYS A 163 -18.54 10.76 2.00
N PRO A 164 -19.50 10.32 2.83
CA PRO A 164 -19.33 9.08 3.58
C PRO A 164 -19.30 7.88 2.64
N LYS A 165 -18.34 7.02 2.84
CA LYS A 165 -18.19 5.72 2.18
C LYS A 165 -18.10 4.65 3.24
N ARG A 166 -18.70 3.49 2.98
CA ARG A 166 -18.60 2.31 3.84
C ARG A 166 -17.88 1.19 3.10
N VAL A 167 -16.94 0.55 3.78
CA VAL A 167 -16.28 -0.67 3.30
C VAL A 167 -16.63 -1.81 4.27
N PRO A 168 -17.23 -2.92 3.79
CA PRO A 168 -17.47 -4.09 4.63
C PRO A 168 -16.14 -4.70 5.05
N LEU A 169 -16.03 -5.23 6.28
CA LEU A 169 -14.82 -5.91 6.76
C LEU A 169 -14.82 -7.40 6.46
N ALA A 170 -15.99 -7.99 6.23
CA ALA A 170 -16.10 -9.41 5.91
C ALA A 170 -15.22 -9.78 4.70
N GLY A 171 -14.31 -10.74 4.91
CA GLY A 171 -13.38 -11.23 3.89
C GLY A 171 -12.29 -10.24 3.45
N LYS A 172 -12.22 -9.02 4.01
CA LYS A 172 -11.20 -8.01 3.63
C LYS A 172 -9.86 -8.19 4.35
N ILE A 173 -9.85 -8.89 5.47
CA ILE A 173 -8.62 -9.26 6.18
C ILE A 173 -8.27 -10.70 5.80
N ALA A 174 -7.18 -10.87 5.04
CA ALA A 174 -6.68 -12.19 4.64
C ALA A 174 -5.73 -12.78 5.68
N ARG A 175 -5.02 -11.91 6.43
CA ARG A 175 -4.22 -12.28 7.60
C ARG A 175 -4.40 -11.21 8.66
N ALA A 176 -4.78 -11.64 9.87
CA ALA A 176 -5.00 -10.77 11.01
C ALA A 176 -3.76 -9.91 11.35
N PRO A 177 -3.94 -8.72 11.93
CA PRO A 177 -2.85 -7.87 12.37
C PRO A 177 -1.95 -8.59 13.38
N ARG A 178 -0.63 -8.49 13.16
CA ARG A 178 0.36 -8.93 14.12
C ARG A 178 1.11 -7.70 14.63
N LEU A 179 1.02 -7.45 15.91
CA LEU A 179 1.70 -6.35 16.60
C LEU A 179 3.03 -6.84 17.20
N THR A 180 4.08 -6.06 17.01
CA THR A 180 5.40 -6.27 17.62
C THR A 180 5.95 -4.92 18.07
N PRO A 181 6.73 -4.85 19.17
CA PRO A 181 7.41 -3.62 19.56
C PRO A 181 8.31 -3.09 18.44
N LEU A 182 8.53 -1.77 18.39
CA LEU A 182 9.55 -1.18 17.52
C LEU A 182 10.94 -1.52 18.04
N GLU A 183 11.87 -1.72 17.11
CA GLU A 183 13.27 -2.01 17.43
C GLU A 183 13.99 -0.79 18.01
N GLY A 184 15.12 -1.04 18.73
CA GLY A 184 15.99 0.01 19.24
C GLY A 184 15.41 0.80 20.41
N GLY A 185 14.50 0.24 21.18
CA GLY A 185 13.90 0.91 22.35
C GLY A 185 12.97 2.09 22.00
N ARG A 186 12.60 2.24 20.74
CA ARG A 186 11.62 3.26 20.29
C ARG A 186 10.24 2.95 20.85
N CYS A 187 9.60 3.96 21.41
CA CYS A 187 8.18 3.85 21.79
C CYS A 187 7.33 3.62 20.54
N GLY A 188 6.51 2.57 20.53
CA GLY A 188 5.65 2.27 19.41
C GLY A 188 5.50 0.78 19.11
N ALA A 189 4.69 0.50 18.11
CA ALA A 189 4.45 -0.85 17.63
C ALA A 189 4.56 -0.92 16.10
N ARG A 190 4.96 -2.07 15.60
CA ARG A 190 4.88 -2.45 14.19
C ARG A 190 3.71 -3.40 14.04
N CYS A 191 2.79 -3.06 13.15
CA CYS A 191 1.66 -3.89 12.76
C CYS A 191 1.90 -4.44 11.36
N VAL A 192 1.80 -5.75 11.18
CA VAL A 192 1.79 -6.38 9.85
C VAL A 192 0.42 -7.01 9.63
N VAL A 193 -0.26 -6.59 8.56
CA VAL A 193 -1.61 -7.06 8.20
C VAL A 193 -1.68 -7.35 6.71
N THR A 194 -2.44 -8.35 6.29
CA THR A 194 -2.72 -8.59 4.88
C THR A 194 -4.19 -8.37 4.59
N THR A 195 -4.45 -7.47 3.64
CA THR A 195 -5.81 -7.15 3.19
C THR A 195 -6.11 -7.77 1.84
N ARG A 196 -7.40 -8.07 1.61
CA ARG A 196 -7.92 -8.55 0.33
C ARG A 196 -8.73 -7.45 -0.34
N SER A 197 -8.49 -7.22 -1.63
CA SER A 197 -9.34 -6.40 -2.50
C SER A 197 -10.33 -7.28 -3.25
N SER A 198 -11.52 -6.77 -3.50
CA SER A 198 -12.57 -7.43 -4.30
C SER A 198 -13.28 -6.39 -5.14
N ASN A 199 -14.26 -6.82 -5.94
CA ASN A 199 -15.13 -5.94 -6.73
C ASN A 199 -15.92 -4.93 -5.87
N GLU A 200 -16.12 -5.24 -4.58
CA GLU A 200 -16.74 -4.34 -3.59
C GLU A 200 -15.78 -3.29 -3.03
N GLY A 201 -14.53 -3.29 -3.50
CA GLY A 201 -13.47 -2.39 -3.09
C GLY A 201 -12.40 -3.04 -2.21
N ALA A 202 -11.40 -2.26 -1.85
CA ALA A 202 -10.29 -2.66 -1.00
C ALA A 202 -10.36 -1.95 0.35
N LEU A 203 -10.03 -2.66 1.42
CA LEU A 203 -9.76 -2.03 2.70
C LEU A 203 -8.41 -1.34 2.63
N ARG A 204 -8.43 -0.02 2.64
CA ARG A 204 -7.21 0.79 2.64
C ARG A 204 -6.59 0.81 4.04
N PRO A 205 -5.26 0.73 4.16
CA PRO A 205 -4.60 0.71 5.47
C PRO A 205 -4.80 2.03 6.25
N ASP A 206 -4.91 3.17 5.58
CA ASP A 206 -5.20 4.46 6.19
C ASP A 206 -6.62 4.53 6.78
N VAL A 207 -7.59 3.88 6.14
CA VAL A 207 -8.98 3.75 6.67
C VAL A 207 -9.00 2.86 7.91
N LEU A 208 -8.31 1.71 7.86
CA LEU A 208 -8.17 0.83 9.02
C LEU A 208 -7.54 1.56 10.20
N MET A 209 -6.44 2.27 9.95
CA MET A 209 -5.75 3.02 11.00
C MET A 209 -6.57 4.17 11.57
N GLY A 210 -7.31 4.89 10.73
CA GLY A 210 -8.22 5.93 11.21
C GLY A 210 -9.31 5.40 12.15
N ALA A 211 -9.81 4.19 11.90
CA ALA A 211 -10.76 3.52 12.79
C ALA A 211 -10.10 3.10 14.12
N VAL A 212 -8.89 2.52 14.07
CA VAL A 212 -8.13 2.15 15.28
C VAL A 212 -7.81 3.37 16.13
N GLU A 213 -7.36 4.48 15.53
CA GLU A 213 -7.13 5.75 16.23
C GLU A 213 -8.41 6.28 16.88
N GLY A 214 -9.56 6.15 16.21
CA GLY A 214 -10.86 6.54 16.76
C GLY A 214 -11.21 5.75 18.02
N ARG A 215 -11.03 4.43 17.98
CA ARG A 215 -11.28 3.56 19.16
C ARG A 215 -10.37 3.87 20.34
N LEU A 216 -9.09 4.09 20.07
CA LEU A 216 -8.14 4.51 21.12
C LEU A 216 -8.59 5.83 21.77
N ALA A 217 -9.00 6.82 20.98
CA ALA A 217 -9.46 8.10 21.49
C ALA A 217 -10.72 7.95 22.37
N GLU A 218 -11.67 7.08 22.02
CA GLU A 218 -12.85 6.78 22.82
C GLU A 218 -12.47 6.16 24.17
N THR A 219 -11.59 5.15 24.18
CA THR A 219 -11.11 4.49 25.41
C THR A 219 -10.45 5.49 26.37
N PHE A 220 -9.62 6.38 25.85
CA PHE A 220 -8.97 7.40 26.69
C PHE A 220 -9.93 8.45 27.23
N ALA A 221 -10.96 8.83 26.48
CA ALA A 221 -11.98 9.75 26.95
C ALA A 221 -12.79 9.14 28.11
N GLU A 222 -13.12 7.85 28.06
CA GLU A 222 -13.83 7.13 29.13
C GLU A 222 -12.97 6.97 30.39
N GLU A 223 -11.68 6.66 30.25
CA GLU A 223 -10.76 6.54 31.40
C GLU A 223 -10.43 7.90 32.03
N GLY A 224 -10.27 8.95 31.23
CA GLY A 224 -10.07 10.33 31.69
C GLY A 224 -11.27 10.88 32.47
N GLY A 225 -12.48 10.55 32.08
CA GLY A 225 -13.72 10.90 32.76
C GLY A 225 -13.90 10.22 34.15
N ARG A 226 -13.26 9.06 34.38
CA ARG A 226 -13.27 8.36 35.66
C ARG A 226 -12.24 8.87 36.69
N ARG A 227 -11.19 9.55 36.23
CA ARG A 227 -10.17 10.20 37.09
C ARG A 227 -10.49 11.68 37.27
N GLY A 228 -11.58 11.97 37.97
CA GLY A 228 -12.07 13.31 38.21
C GLY A 228 -11.09 14.27 38.87
N THR A 229 -11.24 15.55 38.52
CA THR A 229 -10.77 16.79 39.19
C THR A 229 -9.27 17.06 39.18
N GLY A 230 -8.79 17.66 38.11
CA GLY A 230 -7.47 18.30 38.09
C GLY A 230 -7.06 18.76 36.69
N GLY A 231 -7.35 20.03 36.36
CA GLY A 231 -6.70 20.78 35.27
C GLY A 231 -6.99 20.23 33.88
N GLY A 232 -8.10 20.62 33.28
CA GLY A 232 -8.50 20.24 31.94
C GLY A 232 -7.42 20.59 30.88
N ARG A 233 -6.68 19.60 30.41
CA ARG A 233 -6.19 19.60 29.04
C ARG A 233 -7.29 18.95 28.24
N ASP A 234 -7.87 19.72 27.34
CA ASP A 234 -8.77 19.25 26.29
C ASP A 234 -8.00 18.19 25.47
N VAL A 235 -8.18 16.90 25.79
CA VAL A 235 -7.66 15.78 25.03
C VAL A 235 -8.60 15.59 23.83
N SER A 236 -8.71 16.63 23.02
CA SER A 236 -9.18 16.54 21.64
C SER A 236 -8.12 15.79 20.86
N CYS A 237 -8.02 14.47 21.12
CA CYS A 237 -7.01 13.61 20.53
C CYS A 237 -7.34 13.29 19.06
N LYS A 238 -7.36 14.33 18.24
CA LYS A 238 -7.28 14.14 16.78
C LYS A 238 -5.84 13.82 16.46
N ARG A 239 -5.52 12.52 16.33
CA ARG A 239 -4.24 11.93 15.91
C ARG A 239 -3.14 11.96 16.97
N CYS A 240 -3.27 11.14 18.00
CA CYS A 240 -2.18 10.89 18.96
C CYS A 240 -1.06 10.03 18.38
N LEU A 241 -1.27 9.39 17.22
CA LEU A 241 -0.27 8.53 16.60
C LEU A 241 0.35 9.17 15.35
N ARG A 242 1.66 8.96 15.20
CA ARG A 242 2.36 9.12 13.93
C ARG A 242 2.37 7.76 13.26
N THR A 243 1.78 7.66 12.08
CA THR A 243 1.65 6.42 11.33
C THR A 243 2.51 6.46 10.08
N SER A 244 3.35 5.46 9.87
CA SER A 244 4.06 5.22 8.62
C SER A 244 3.56 3.91 8.01
N ILE A 245 3.19 3.93 6.75
CA ILE A 245 2.60 2.77 6.07
C ILE A 245 3.47 2.40 4.87
N VAL A 246 3.79 1.11 4.76
CA VAL A 246 4.55 0.54 3.65
C VAL A 246 3.83 -0.69 3.12
N ARG A 247 3.58 -0.77 1.82
CA ARG A 247 3.19 -2.02 1.16
C ARG A 247 4.43 -2.90 1.01
N LEU A 248 4.45 -4.05 1.70
CA LEU A 248 5.58 -4.98 1.66
C LEU A 248 5.52 -5.92 0.46
N ALA A 249 4.32 -6.42 0.14
CA ALA A 249 4.13 -7.42 -0.90
C ALA A 249 2.71 -7.42 -1.43
N GLN A 250 2.57 -7.86 -2.69
CA GLN A 250 1.30 -8.11 -3.35
C GLN A 250 1.27 -9.55 -3.89
N TYR A 251 0.10 -10.16 -3.88
CA TYR A 251 -0.09 -11.54 -4.31
C TYR A 251 -1.38 -11.70 -5.10
N THR A 252 -1.38 -12.72 -5.95
CA THR A 252 -2.57 -13.34 -6.51
C THR A 252 -3.00 -14.47 -5.58
N GLU A 253 -4.27 -14.61 -5.30
CA GLU A 253 -4.82 -15.75 -4.60
C GLU A 253 -5.17 -16.84 -5.62
N GLY A 254 -4.54 -17.99 -5.52
CA GLY A 254 -4.83 -19.16 -6.36
C GLY A 254 -6.17 -19.82 -5.98
N GLU A 255 -6.66 -20.71 -6.84
CA GLU A 255 -7.91 -21.46 -6.59
C GLU A 255 -7.85 -22.34 -5.34
N ASP A 256 -6.64 -22.76 -4.96
CA ASP A 256 -6.35 -23.53 -3.75
C ASP A 256 -6.14 -22.67 -2.50
N GLY A 257 -6.33 -21.36 -2.60
CA GLY A 257 -6.07 -20.37 -1.54
C GLY A 257 -4.59 -20.06 -1.30
N GLN A 258 -3.67 -20.60 -2.11
CA GLN A 258 -2.25 -20.24 -2.02
C GLN A 258 -2.01 -18.83 -2.55
N TRP A 259 -1.05 -18.14 -1.93
CA TRP A 259 -0.64 -16.80 -2.34
C TRP A 259 0.57 -16.88 -3.26
N VAL A 260 0.39 -16.46 -4.49
CA VAL A 260 1.37 -16.58 -5.55
C VAL A 260 1.90 -15.19 -5.92
N ARG A 261 3.22 -15.09 -6.10
CA ARG A 261 3.86 -13.88 -6.63
C ARG A 261 3.47 -13.70 -8.10
N PRO A 262 3.41 -12.44 -8.60
CA PRO A 262 3.05 -12.15 -9.99
C PRO A 262 4.01 -12.70 -11.04
N ILE A 263 5.25 -13.02 -10.63
CA ILE A 263 6.33 -13.66 -11.45
C ILE A 263 7.13 -14.64 -10.61
#